data_3b246c08992c5d568b986b72535f8b52
#
_entry.id   3b246c08992c5d568b986b72535f8b52
#
_cell.length_a   1.000
_cell.length_b   1.000
_cell.length_c   1.000
_cell.angle_alpha   90.00
_cell.angle_beta   90.00
_cell.angle_gamma   90.00
#
_symmetry.space_group_name_H-M   'P 1'
#
loop_
_entity.id
_entity.type
_entity.pdbx_description
1 polymer ?
#
loop_
_entity_poly.entity_id
_entity_poly.type
_entity_poly.pdbx_seq_one_letter_code
_entity_poly.pdbx_strand_id
1 'polypeptide(L)'
;MICPFCRSEDSRVIDSRPADEGTLIRRRRECTSCGRRFTTSETSVLLIIKRSGATEPFSREKVISGVRKACQGRPVSDDDLALLAQRVEETLRGDGQAEVEAQEVGMAILAPLRELDEVAYLRYASVYRNFTSLEDFEGEIALLRAEPSRNSNALNKSFETTAVKN
;
A
#
# COMPACT_ATOMS: atom_id res chain seq x y z
N MET A 1 -9.43 -23.68 17.63
CA MET A 1 -8.87 -22.39 18.11
C MET A 1 -8.85 -22.40 19.61
N ILE A 2 -7.72 -22.08 20.20
CA ILE A 2 -7.49 -22.19 21.66
C ILE A 2 -8.39 -21.20 22.43
N CYS A 3 -9.05 -21.67 23.46
CA CYS A 3 -9.85 -20.85 24.35
C CYS A 3 -8.98 -19.90 25.18
N PRO A 4 -9.22 -18.56 25.17
CA PRO A 4 -8.40 -17.62 25.91
C PRO A 4 -8.53 -17.74 27.43
N PHE A 5 -9.54 -18.48 27.93
CA PHE A 5 -9.81 -18.57 29.35
C PHE A 5 -9.26 -19.87 30.00
N CYS A 6 -9.44 -21.04 29.36
CA CYS A 6 -9.03 -22.33 29.91
C CYS A 6 -7.99 -23.05 29.04
N ARG A 7 -7.58 -22.46 27.92
CA ARG A 7 -6.62 -22.99 26.97
C ARG A 7 -6.99 -24.33 26.31
N SER A 8 -8.25 -24.75 26.42
CA SER A 8 -8.75 -25.90 25.64
C SER A 8 -8.65 -25.61 24.15
N GLU A 9 -8.25 -26.58 23.35
CA GLU A 9 -8.09 -26.44 21.90
C GLU A 9 -9.42 -26.47 21.16
N ASP A 10 -10.49 -26.94 21.80
CA ASP A 10 -11.79 -27.12 21.16
C ASP A 10 -12.76 -25.99 21.47
N SER A 11 -13.38 -25.46 20.42
CA SER A 11 -14.40 -24.43 20.47
C SER A 11 -15.33 -24.51 19.26
N ARG A 12 -16.62 -24.32 19.47
CA ARG A 12 -17.63 -24.26 18.41
C ARG A 12 -17.96 -22.82 18.03
N VAL A 13 -18.23 -22.57 16.75
CA VAL A 13 -18.76 -21.30 16.27
C VAL A 13 -20.26 -21.29 16.50
N ILE A 14 -20.77 -20.27 17.21
CA ILE A 14 -22.20 -20.10 17.52
C ILE A 14 -22.85 -19.00 16.65
N ASP A 15 -22.05 -18.05 16.14
CA ASP A 15 -22.51 -16.98 15.24
C ASP A 15 -21.35 -16.51 14.34
N SER A 16 -21.69 -16.07 13.12
CA SER A 16 -20.72 -15.60 12.13
C SER A 16 -21.34 -14.44 11.36
N ARG A 17 -20.67 -13.29 11.37
CA ARG A 17 -21.16 -12.08 10.69
C ARG A 17 -20.03 -11.40 9.94
N PRO A 18 -20.27 -10.94 8.68
CA PRO A 18 -19.34 -10.07 8.01
C PRO A 18 -19.25 -8.71 8.74
N ALA A 19 -18.09 -8.12 8.74
CA ALA A 19 -17.79 -6.79 9.25
C ALA A 19 -16.81 -6.10 8.27
N ASP A 20 -16.60 -4.79 8.46
CA ASP A 20 -15.73 -3.97 7.62
C ASP A 20 -15.97 -4.19 6.12
N GLU A 21 -17.22 -3.93 5.69
CA GLU A 21 -17.66 -4.05 4.29
C GLU A 21 -17.39 -5.44 3.66
N GLY A 22 -17.33 -6.49 4.50
CA GLY A 22 -17.11 -7.86 4.05
C GLY A 22 -15.66 -8.32 4.04
N THR A 23 -14.70 -7.45 4.35
CA THR A 23 -13.26 -7.80 4.39
C THR A 23 -12.87 -8.58 5.64
N LEU A 24 -13.74 -8.60 6.67
CA LEU A 24 -13.53 -9.26 7.94
C LEU A 24 -14.75 -10.11 8.31
N ILE A 25 -14.52 -11.30 8.83
CA ILE A 25 -15.57 -12.15 9.42
C ILE A 25 -15.37 -12.18 10.94
N ARG A 26 -16.37 -11.68 11.68
CA ARG A 26 -16.44 -11.84 13.13
C ARG A 26 -17.17 -13.13 13.46
N ARG A 27 -16.50 -14.01 14.23
CA ARG A 27 -17.10 -15.25 14.71
C ARG A 27 -17.22 -15.25 16.22
N ARG A 28 -18.43 -15.46 16.72
CA ARG A 28 -18.66 -15.72 18.14
C ARG A 28 -18.49 -17.21 18.40
N ARG A 29 -17.60 -17.54 19.32
CA ARG A 29 -17.25 -18.92 19.66
C ARG A 29 -17.62 -19.22 21.09
N GLU A 30 -17.91 -20.49 21.37
CA GLU A 30 -18.14 -21.03 22.72
C GLU A 30 -17.17 -22.18 22.95
N CYS A 31 -16.44 -22.13 24.05
CA CYS A 31 -15.55 -23.21 24.46
C CYS A 31 -16.36 -24.43 24.91
N THR A 32 -16.03 -25.60 24.38
CA THR A 32 -16.71 -26.83 24.73
C THR A 32 -16.38 -27.30 26.16
N SER A 33 -15.21 -26.93 26.71
CA SER A 33 -14.74 -27.33 28.02
C SER A 33 -15.23 -26.42 29.15
N CYS A 34 -15.15 -25.08 29.01
CA CYS A 34 -15.52 -24.16 30.08
C CYS A 34 -16.80 -23.35 29.81
N GLY A 35 -17.47 -23.54 28.68
CA GLY A 35 -18.71 -22.87 28.29
C GLY A 35 -18.61 -21.36 28.05
N ARG A 36 -17.44 -20.76 28.25
CA ARG A 36 -17.23 -19.32 28.06
C ARG A 36 -17.24 -18.96 26.57
N ARG A 37 -17.77 -17.77 26.31
CA ARG A 37 -17.88 -17.22 24.94
C ARG A 37 -16.81 -16.18 24.69
N PHE A 38 -16.24 -16.21 23.47
CA PHE A 38 -15.27 -15.24 22.99
C PHE A 38 -15.49 -14.94 21.50
N THR A 39 -14.97 -13.82 21.04
CA THR A 39 -15.10 -13.40 19.64
C THR A 39 -13.73 -13.50 18.98
N THR A 40 -13.72 -14.00 17.74
CA THR A 40 -12.55 -14.00 16.87
C THR A 40 -12.84 -13.21 15.59
N SER A 41 -11.81 -12.62 15.03
CA SER A 41 -11.87 -11.95 13.74
C SER A 41 -10.97 -12.69 12.75
N GLU A 42 -11.52 -13.00 11.59
CA GLU A 42 -10.78 -13.60 10.47
C GLU A 42 -10.73 -12.58 9.34
N THR A 43 -9.53 -12.24 8.91
CA THR A 43 -9.29 -11.27 7.83
C THR A 43 -8.59 -11.98 6.68
N SER A 44 -8.95 -11.65 5.44
CA SER A 44 -8.19 -12.10 4.27
C SER A 44 -6.81 -11.44 4.29
N VAL A 45 -5.76 -12.24 4.30
CA VAL A 45 -4.38 -11.77 4.30
C VAL A 45 -3.86 -11.78 2.86
N LEU A 46 -3.41 -10.64 2.38
CA LEU A 46 -2.65 -10.54 1.14
C LEU A 46 -1.19 -10.91 1.44
N LEU A 47 -0.68 -11.93 0.77
CA LEU A 47 0.70 -12.41 0.95
C LEU A 47 1.61 -11.87 -0.15
N ILE A 48 2.83 -11.50 0.22
CA ILE A 48 3.85 -11.04 -0.71
C ILE A 48 4.97 -12.09 -0.81
N ILE A 49 5.21 -12.53 -2.03
CA ILE A 49 6.29 -13.48 -2.36
C ILE A 49 7.57 -12.68 -2.61
N LYS A 50 8.57 -12.92 -1.78
CA LYS A 50 9.91 -12.30 -1.93
C LYS A 50 10.70 -12.97 -3.05
N ARG A 51 11.73 -12.32 -3.55
CA ARG A 51 12.69 -12.90 -4.51
C ARG A 51 13.35 -14.21 -4.01
N SER A 52 13.40 -14.41 -2.69
CA SER A 52 13.89 -15.64 -2.07
C SER A 52 12.88 -16.79 -2.05
N GLY A 53 11.65 -16.55 -2.51
CA GLY A 53 10.52 -17.49 -2.41
C GLY A 53 9.80 -17.49 -1.06
N ALA A 54 10.30 -16.76 -0.06
CA ALA A 54 9.62 -16.64 1.23
C ALA A 54 8.40 -15.73 1.11
N THR A 55 7.30 -16.10 1.77
CA THR A 55 6.07 -15.28 1.82
C THR A 55 6.00 -14.49 3.12
N GLU A 56 5.43 -13.30 3.05
CA GLU A 56 5.10 -12.48 4.22
C GLU A 56 3.80 -11.72 3.98
N PRO A 57 3.06 -11.32 5.04
CA PRO A 57 1.90 -10.46 4.90
C PRO A 57 2.27 -9.11 4.28
N PHE A 58 1.38 -8.57 3.44
CA PHE A 58 1.48 -7.19 2.96
C PHE A 58 1.54 -6.22 4.14
N SER A 59 2.40 -5.21 4.06
CA SER A 59 2.53 -4.18 5.08
C SER A 59 2.60 -2.79 4.44
N ARG A 60 1.64 -1.93 4.79
CA ARG A 60 1.62 -0.53 4.39
C ARG A 60 2.87 0.21 4.86
N GLU A 61 3.37 -0.11 6.07
CA GLU A 61 4.57 0.52 6.65
C GLU A 61 5.81 0.25 5.79
N LYS A 62 5.91 -0.94 5.19
CA LYS A 62 7.00 -1.26 4.26
C LYS A 62 6.90 -0.47 2.97
N VAL A 63 5.70 -0.29 2.43
CA VAL A 63 5.45 0.57 1.26
C VAL A 63 5.86 2.01 1.59
N ILE A 64 5.34 2.56 2.70
CA ILE A 64 5.67 3.92 3.16
C ILE A 64 7.18 4.10 3.34
N SER A 65 7.85 3.16 4.00
CA SER A 65 9.31 3.21 4.22
C SER A 65 10.11 3.20 2.90
N GLY A 66 9.67 2.41 1.91
CA GLY A 66 10.29 2.35 0.59
C GLY A 66 10.12 3.67 -0.19
N VAL A 67 8.90 4.20 -0.22
CA VAL A 67 8.55 5.42 -0.94
C VAL A 67 9.16 6.67 -0.27
N ARG A 68 9.21 6.72 1.07
CA ARG A 68 9.78 7.84 1.84
C ARG A 68 11.20 8.20 1.40
N LYS A 69 12.02 7.22 1.03
CA LYS A 69 13.39 7.45 0.53
C LYS A 69 13.39 8.25 -0.77
N ALA A 70 12.46 7.94 -1.67
CA ALA A 70 12.31 8.67 -2.94
C ALA A 70 11.76 10.08 -2.72
N CYS A 71 10.91 10.28 -1.71
CA CYS A 71 10.31 11.57 -1.35
C CYS A 71 11.22 12.47 -0.51
N GLN A 72 12.46 12.07 -0.20
CA GLN A 72 13.36 12.88 0.63
C GLN A 72 13.60 14.28 0.03
N GLY A 73 13.30 15.32 0.83
CA GLY A 73 13.41 16.72 0.39
C GLY A 73 12.25 17.18 -0.52
N ARG A 74 11.17 16.40 -0.62
CA ARG A 74 9.95 16.79 -1.33
C ARG A 74 8.84 17.18 -0.35
N PRO A 75 7.89 18.06 -0.74
CA PRO A 75 6.77 18.48 0.12
C PRO A 75 5.66 17.41 0.14
N VAL A 76 6.02 16.21 0.60
CA VAL A 76 5.13 15.05 0.73
C VAL A 76 4.96 14.75 2.21
N SER A 77 3.73 14.78 2.69
CA SER A 77 3.38 14.53 4.09
C SER A 77 3.29 13.02 4.41
N ASP A 78 3.29 12.69 5.69
CA ASP A 78 3.07 11.31 6.14
C ASP A 78 1.65 10.81 5.80
N ASP A 79 0.66 11.71 5.80
CA ASP A 79 -0.72 11.40 5.40
C ASP A 79 -0.81 11.05 3.91
N ASP A 80 -0.08 11.78 3.05
CA ASP A 80 0.01 11.47 1.62
C ASP A 80 0.62 10.08 1.39
N LEU A 81 1.66 9.73 2.14
CA LEU A 81 2.29 8.41 2.07
C LEU A 81 1.36 7.29 2.56
N ALA A 82 0.57 7.57 3.61
CA ALA A 82 -0.41 6.62 4.12
C ALA A 82 -1.53 6.36 3.09
N LEU A 83 -2.03 7.42 2.46
CA LEU A 83 -3.04 7.32 1.39
C LEU A 83 -2.49 6.58 0.17
N LEU A 84 -1.24 6.85 -0.22
CA LEU A 84 -0.57 6.13 -1.30
C LEU A 84 -0.50 4.63 -0.99
N ALA A 85 -0.07 4.26 0.22
CA ALA A 85 0.05 2.85 0.62
C ALA A 85 -1.32 2.14 0.65
N GLN A 86 -2.38 2.86 1.04
CA GLN A 86 -3.75 2.35 0.98
C GLN A 86 -4.17 2.08 -0.48
N ARG A 87 -3.98 3.02 -1.39
CA ARG A 87 -4.30 2.85 -2.82
C ARG A 87 -3.55 1.68 -3.45
N VAL A 88 -2.28 1.49 -3.08
CA VAL A 88 -1.48 0.33 -3.53
C VAL A 88 -2.12 -0.97 -3.05
N GLU A 89 -2.50 -1.06 -1.78
CA GLU A 89 -3.16 -2.25 -1.25
C GLU A 89 -4.50 -2.53 -1.95
N GLU A 90 -5.31 -1.49 -2.17
CA GLU A 90 -6.59 -1.61 -2.88
C GLU A 90 -6.41 -2.12 -4.31
N THR A 91 -5.40 -1.61 -5.03
CA THR A 91 -5.06 -2.07 -6.38
C THR A 91 -4.69 -3.56 -6.37
N LEU A 92 -3.77 -3.97 -5.51
CA LEU A 92 -3.33 -5.37 -5.43
C LEU A 92 -4.45 -6.34 -5.02
N ARG A 93 -5.36 -5.90 -4.13
CA ARG A 93 -6.53 -6.69 -3.76
C ARG A 93 -7.57 -6.77 -4.88
N GLY A 94 -7.68 -5.72 -5.69
CA GLY A 94 -8.58 -5.65 -6.84
C GLY A 94 -8.28 -6.70 -7.91
N ASP A 95 -7.02 -7.12 -8.04
CA ASP A 95 -6.59 -8.18 -8.97
C ASP A 95 -7.05 -9.59 -8.53
N GLY A 96 -7.62 -9.72 -7.33
CA GLY A 96 -8.24 -10.95 -6.81
C GLY A 96 -7.24 -12.05 -6.44
N GLN A 97 -5.94 -11.76 -6.40
CA GLN A 97 -4.90 -12.71 -6.03
C GLN A 97 -4.71 -12.73 -4.51
N ALA A 98 -4.51 -13.92 -3.93
CA ALA A 98 -4.18 -14.07 -2.52
C ALA A 98 -2.68 -13.88 -2.25
N GLU A 99 -1.85 -14.10 -3.27
CA GLU A 99 -0.39 -14.00 -3.25
C GLU A 99 0.06 -13.14 -4.43
N VAL A 100 0.98 -12.20 -4.17
CA VAL A 100 1.47 -11.20 -5.14
C VAL A 100 3.00 -11.14 -5.06
N GLU A 101 3.66 -11.08 -6.20
CA GLU A 101 5.11 -10.92 -6.27
C GLU A 101 5.54 -9.53 -5.71
N ALA A 102 6.67 -9.49 -4.99
CA ALA A 102 7.21 -8.23 -4.46
C ALA A 102 7.49 -7.20 -5.58
N GLN A 103 7.76 -7.65 -6.79
CA GLN A 103 7.94 -6.79 -7.97
C GLN A 103 6.63 -6.10 -8.37
N GLU A 104 5.50 -6.79 -8.30
CA GLU A 104 4.18 -6.20 -8.61
C GLU A 104 3.80 -5.12 -7.62
N VAL A 105 4.12 -5.31 -6.32
CA VAL A 105 3.96 -4.25 -5.31
C VAL A 105 4.75 -3.00 -5.71
N GLY A 106 6.00 -3.17 -6.15
CA GLY A 106 6.83 -2.06 -6.62
C GLY A 106 6.26 -1.35 -7.86
N MET A 107 5.68 -2.10 -8.78
CA MET A 107 5.03 -1.54 -9.96
C MET A 107 3.73 -0.82 -9.61
N ALA A 108 2.94 -1.35 -8.67
CA ALA A 108 1.70 -0.73 -8.22
C ALA A 108 1.93 0.64 -7.52
N ILE A 109 3.13 0.89 -6.99
CA ILE A 109 3.51 2.17 -6.39
C ILE A 109 3.71 3.27 -7.43
N LEU A 110 4.12 2.94 -8.65
CA LEU A 110 4.52 3.93 -9.66
C LEU A 110 3.40 4.91 -10.02
N ALA A 111 2.20 4.42 -10.29
CA ALA A 111 1.08 5.28 -10.70
C ALA A 111 0.67 6.29 -9.61
N PRO A 112 0.36 5.89 -8.36
CA PRO A 112 0.00 6.84 -7.32
C PRO A 112 1.16 7.76 -6.91
N LEU A 113 2.41 7.32 -7.00
CA LEU A 113 3.57 8.16 -6.72
C LEU A 113 3.80 9.22 -7.79
N ARG A 114 3.55 8.90 -9.07
CA ARG A 114 3.57 9.88 -10.17
C ARG A 114 2.55 11.01 -9.96
N GLU A 115 1.35 10.66 -9.50
CA GLU A 115 0.31 11.65 -9.21
C GLU A 115 0.68 12.54 -8.01
N LEU A 116 1.43 12.00 -7.05
CA LEU A 116 1.82 12.68 -5.83
C LEU A 116 3.01 13.63 -6.07
N ASP A 117 4.10 13.13 -6.66
CA ASP A 117 5.32 13.91 -6.92
C ASP A 117 6.16 13.28 -8.04
N GLU A 118 6.30 13.99 -9.15
CA GLU A 118 7.00 13.51 -10.36
C GLU A 118 8.51 13.29 -10.12
N VAL A 119 9.14 14.08 -9.24
CA VAL A 119 10.58 13.89 -8.91
C VAL A 119 10.78 12.66 -8.05
N ALA A 120 9.91 12.44 -7.04
CA ALA A 120 9.94 11.22 -6.24
C ALA A 120 9.65 9.99 -7.11
N TYR A 121 8.71 10.12 -8.06
CA TYR A 121 8.44 9.08 -9.04
C TYR A 121 9.70 8.71 -9.85
N LEU A 122 10.41 9.69 -10.43
CA LEU A 122 11.62 9.42 -11.22
C LEU A 122 12.71 8.70 -10.39
N ARG A 123 12.92 9.14 -9.14
CA ARG A 123 13.86 8.49 -8.22
C ARG A 123 13.46 7.04 -7.93
N TYR A 124 12.17 6.78 -7.73
CA TYR A 124 11.66 5.45 -7.45
C TYR A 124 11.71 4.57 -8.70
N ALA A 125 11.24 5.09 -9.85
CA ALA A 125 11.22 4.40 -11.12
C ALA A 125 12.62 3.98 -11.57
N SER A 126 13.63 4.83 -11.36
CA SER A 126 15.02 4.52 -11.73
C SER A 126 15.54 3.25 -11.08
N VAL A 127 15.12 2.96 -9.84
CA VAL A 127 15.50 1.75 -9.12
C VAL A 127 14.66 0.55 -9.57
N TYR A 128 13.33 0.72 -9.67
CA TYR A 128 12.42 -0.40 -9.96
C TYR A 128 12.43 -0.83 -11.42
N ARG A 129 12.60 0.11 -12.36
CA ARG A 129 12.76 -0.18 -13.79
C ARG A 129 14.21 -0.40 -14.19
N ASN A 130 15.14 -0.34 -13.21
CA ASN A 130 16.55 -0.58 -13.39
C ASN A 130 17.17 0.28 -14.50
N PHE A 131 17.02 1.63 -14.40
CA PHE A 131 17.65 2.54 -15.33
C PHE A 131 19.17 2.38 -15.31
N THR A 132 19.76 2.26 -16.48
CA THR A 132 21.20 1.99 -16.64
C THR A 132 21.94 3.12 -17.35
N SER A 133 21.20 4.04 -17.97
CA SER A 133 21.75 5.13 -18.76
C SER A 133 21.01 6.46 -18.56
N LEU A 134 21.55 7.56 -19.06
CA LEU A 134 20.88 8.86 -19.04
C LEU A 134 19.68 8.89 -20.00
N GLU A 135 19.74 8.15 -21.08
CA GLU A 135 18.68 8.01 -22.07
C GLU A 135 17.41 7.39 -21.45
N ASP A 136 17.56 6.48 -20.46
CA ASP A 136 16.43 5.93 -19.71
C ASP A 136 15.68 7.04 -18.95
N PHE A 137 16.43 7.97 -18.32
CA PHE A 137 15.86 9.13 -17.66
C PHE A 137 15.21 10.10 -18.64
N GLU A 138 15.87 10.39 -19.77
CA GLU A 138 15.33 11.29 -20.81
C GLU A 138 14.01 10.74 -21.37
N GLY A 139 13.96 9.45 -21.64
CA GLY A 139 12.74 8.77 -22.09
C GLY A 139 11.61 8.89 -21.09
N GLU A 140 11.89 8.63 -19.81
CA GLU A 140 10.87 8.72 -18.75
C GLU A 140 10.40 10.17 -18.52
N ILE A 141 11.32 11.15 -18.57
CA ILE A 141 10.98 12.58 -18.48
C ILE A 141 10.12 13.00 -19.68
N ALA A 142 10.40 12.50 -20.87
CA ALA A 142 9.58 12.78 -22.05
C ALA A 142 8.15 12.26 -21.90
N LEU A 143 7.98 11.06 -21.34
CA LEU A 143 6.66 10.48 -21.02
C LEU A 143 5.91 11.30 -19.96
N LEU A 144 6.60 11.76 -18.91
CA LEU A 144 5.99 12.61 -17.88
C LEU A 144 5.51 13.94 -18.45
N ARG A 145 6.27 14.54 -19.37
CA ARG A 145 5.89 15.81 -20.03
C ARG A 145 4.76 15.65 -21.03
N ALA A 146 4.66 14.51 -21.70
CA ALA A 146 3.59 14.22 -22.64
C ALA A 146 2.23 14.01 -21.94
N GLU A 147 2.26 13.48 -20.72
CA GLU A 147 1.07 13.23 -19.88
C GLU A 147 1.21 13.92 -18.53
N PRO A 148 1.06 15.26 -18.45
CA PRO A 148 1.21 15.98 -17.19
C PRO A 148 0.18 15.47 -16.15
N SER A 149 0.68 15.14 -14.96
CA SER A 149 -0.19 14.74 -13.84
C SER A 149 -1.09 15.92 -13.45
N ARG A 150 -2.33 15.62 -13.04
CA ARG A 150 -3.34 16.63 -12.67
C ARG A 150 -2.90 17.57 -11.53
N ASN A 151 -1.83 17.22 -10.81
CA ASN A 151 -1.34 17.96 -9.64
C ASN A 151 -0.27 19.04 -9.99
N SER A 152 0.35 19.00 -11.16
CA SER A 152 1.36 19.98 -11.56
C SER A 152 0.79 21.39 -11.77
N ASN A 153 -0.53 21.53 -11.99
CA ASN A 153 -1.19 22.82 -12.16
C ASN A 153 -1.42 23.60 -10.84
N ALA A 154 -1.32 22.98 -9.67
CA ALA A 154 -1.54 23.67 -8.40
C ALA A 154 -0.28 24.40 -7.91
N LEU A 155 0.90 23.87 -8.20
CA LEU A 155 2.18 24.44 -7.75
C LEU A 155 2.67 25.61 -8.65
N ASN A 156 2.37 25.60 -9.95
CA ASN A 156 2.76 26.71 -10.84
C ASN A 156 1.98 28.01 -10.57
N LYS A 157 0.75 27.92 -10.04
CA LYS A 157 -0.02 29.15 -9.69
C LYS A 157 0.54 29.89 -8.46
N SER A 158 1.30 29.24 -7.60
CA SER A 158 1.86 29.88 -6.39
C SER A 158 3.18 30.65 -6.68
N PHE A 159 3.89 30.32 -7.75
CA PHE A 159 5.12 31.03 -8.10
C PHE A 159 4.90 32.27 -8.96
N GLU A 160 3.82 32.33 -9.75
CA GLU A 160 3.50 33.52 -10.56
C GLU A 160 2.95 34.70 -9.76
N THR A 161 2.38 34.44 -8.57
CA THR A 161 1.79 35.53 -7.74
C THR A 161 2.82 36.30 -6.91
N THR A 162 4.06 35.80 -6.79
CA THR A 162 5.13 36.46 -5.98
C THR A 162 6.07 37.33 -6.83
N ALA A 163 6.03 37.23 -8.16
CA ALA A 163 6.93 37.95 -9.07
C ALA A 163 6.41 39.32 -9.53
N VAL A 164 5.21 39.77 -9.12
CA VAL A 164 4.59 41.02 -9.56
C VAL A 164 4.48 42.07 -8.44
N LYS A 165 5.23 41.95 -7.35
CA LYS A 165 5.35 43.01 -6.34
C LYS A 165 6.80 43.25 -5.94
N ASN A 166 7.54 43.89 -6.85
CA ASN A 166 8.66 44.77 -6.52
C ASN A 166 8.83 45.78 -7.67
#